data_9ae64b0bbd71cadfcdcea6e5e1eff7c3
#
_entry.id   9ae64b0bbd71cadfcdcea6e5e1eff7c3
#
_cell.length_a   1.000
_cell.length_b   1.000
_cell.length_c   1.000
_cell.angle_alpha   90.00
_cell.angle_beta   90.00
_cell.angle_gamma   90.00
#
_symmetry.space_group_name_H-M   'P 1'
#
loop_
_entity.id
_entity.type
_entity.pdbx_description
1 polymer ?
#
loop_
_entity_poly.entity_id
_entity_poly.type
_entity_poly.pdbx_seq_one_letter_code
_entity_poly.pdbx_strand_id
1 'polypeptide(L)'
;MTGLDKTNDALIEVAVLVTDGDLEILGEGVDVVIKPPAGALESMDDFVRNMHTTSGLLEELDGGITLAEAEEACLAYVKEHCPEPGKAPLAGNSVGTDRAFIERDLPTFAEFMSYRTIDVSSLKELAKRWFPRVFFNTPEKHGGHRALADIRESIQELKYYREVLFVKEPGPTSDEARAASKKFEITPQ
;
A
#
# COMPACT_ATOMS: atom_id res chain seq x y z
N MET A 1 9.49 -3.68 -8.10
CA MET A 1 9.01 -4.56 -9.22
C MET A 1 9.75 -4.16 -10.49
N THR A 2 10.02 -5.11 -11.41
CA THR A 2 10.71 -4.83 -12.70
C THR A 2 9.81 -4.12 -13.71
N GLY A 3 8.53 -4.03 -13.43
CA GLY A 3 7.49 -3.38 -14.22
C GLY A 3 6.11 -3.66 -13.63
N LEU A 4 5.05 -3.43 -14.38
CA LEU A 4 3.66 -3.57 -13.92
C LEU A 4 2.91 -4.75 -14.55
N ASP A 5 3.56 -5.52 -15.42
CA ASP A 5 2.98 -6.74 -15.98
C ASP A 5 3.11 -7.90 -14.99
N LYS A 6 1.99 -8.20 -14.32
CA LYS A 6 1.92 -9.30 -13.35
C LYS A 6 2.18 -10.70 -13.89
N THR A 7 2.33 -10.87 -15.21
CA THR A 7 2.67 -12.15 -15.82
C THR A 7 4.18 -12.29 -15.99
N ASN A 8 4.85 -11.22 -16.40
CA ASN A 8 6.24 -11.26 -16.83
C ASN A 8 7.20 -10.51 -15.89
N ASP A 9 6.72 -9.53 -15.14
CA ASP A 9 7.56 -8.75 -14.25
C ASP A 9 7.75 -9.43 -12.89
N ALA A 10 8.90 -9.17 -12.27
CA ALA A 10 9.32 -9.76 -11.01
C ALA A 10 9.14 -8.78 -9.83
N LEU A 11 8.79 -9.32 -8.66
CA LEU A 11 8.89 -8.63 -7.39
C LEU A 11 10.35 -8.63 -6.94
N ILE A 12 10.94 -7.45 -6.77
CA ILE A 12 12.38 -7.28 -6.44
C ILE A 12 12.62 -6.51 -5.13
N GLU A 13 11.59 -5.98 -4.53
CA GLU A 13 11.62 -5.33 -3.22
C GLU A 13 10.22 -5.38 -2.62
N VAL A 14 10.11 -5.64 -1.33
CA VAL A 14 8.87 -5.54 -0.57
C VAL A 14 9.12 -4.88 0.77
N ALA A 15 8.25 -3.94 1.12
CA ALA A 15 8.21 -3.36 2.45
C ALA A 15 6.79 -3.47 3.02
N VAL A 16 6.71 -3.72 4.32
CA VAL A 16 5.46 -3.84 5.07
C VAL A 16 5.55 -3.06 6.37
N LEU A 17 4.56 -2.20 6.60
CA LEU A 17 4.35 -1.52 7.87
C LEU A 17 2.94 -1.82 8.37
N VAL A 18 2.81 -2.20 9.62
CA VAL A 18 1.50 -2.30 10.31
C VAL A 18 1.26 -1.00 11.04
N THR A 19 0.03 -0.48 10.97
CA THR A 19 -0.40 0.66 11.77
C THR A 19 -1.59 0.28 12.64
N ASP A 20 -1.79 1.01 13.72
CA ASP A 20 -3.06 1.02 14.43
C ASP A 20 -4.15 1.83 13.67
N GLY A 21 -5.32 2.00 14.30
CA GLY A 21 -6.43 2.78 13.73
C GLY A 21 -6.16 4.28 13.62
N ASP A 22 -5.16 4.78 14.32
CA ASP A 22 -4.71 6.18 14.28
C ASP A 22 -3.55 6.40 13.31
N LEU A 23 -3.20 5.35 12.55
CA LEU A 23 -2.11 5.33 11.57
C LEU A 23 -0.72 5.46 12.21
N GLU A 24 -0.58 5.13 13.51
CA GLU A 24 0.71 5.05 14.15
C GLU A 24 1.37 3.70 13.83
N ILE A 25 2.63 3.75 13.39
CA ILE A 25 3.38 2.56 12.95
C ILE A 25 3.73 1.70 14.17
N LEU A 26 3.48 0.40 14.06
CA LEU A 26 3.77 -0.60 15.09
C LEU A 26 5.05 -1.37 14.72
N GLY A 27 6.03 -1.36 15.62
CA GLY A 27 7.31 -2.03 15.39
C GLY A 27 8.19 -1.34 14.33
N GLU A 28 9.17 -2.07 13.82
CA GLU A 28 10.15 -1.53 12.87
C GLU A 28 9.72 -1.71 11.40
N GLY A 29 8.86 -2.69 11.14
CA GLY A 29 8.44 -3.06 9.79
C GLY A 29 9.34 -4.11 9.15
N VAL A 30 9.03 -4.42 7.90
CA VAL A 30 9.87 -5.23 7.02
C VAL A 30 10.26 -4.37 5.82
N ASP A 31 11.51 -4.45 5.43
CA ASP A 31 12.06 -3.82 4.21
C ASP A 31 13.14 -4.74 3.67
N VAL A 32 12.82 -5.47 2.60
CA VAL A 32 13.71 -6.51 2.06
C VAL A 32 13.80 -6.44 0.55
N VAL A 33 15.03 -6.58 0.06
CA VAL A 33 15.33 -6.74 -1.36
C VAL A 33 15.23 -8.22 -1.72
N ILE A 34 14.59 -8.50 -2.84
CA ILE A 34 14.33 -9.86 -3.32
C ILE A 34 15.19 -10.11 -4.56
N LYS A 35 15.92 -11.21 -4.56
CA LYS A 35 16.72 -11.62 -5.70
C LYS A 35 15.83 -12.01 -6.87
N PRO A 36 15.91 -11.31 -8.02
CA PRO A 36 15.09 -11.63 -9.19
C PRO A 36 15.48 -12.97 -9.82
N PRO A 37 14.55 -13.65 -10.48
CA PRO A 37 14.87 -14.80 -11.31
C PRO A 37 15.75 -14.39 -12.50
N ALA A 38 16.49 -15.35 -13.06
CA ALA A 38 17.34 -15.11 -14.22
C ALA A 38 16.52 -14.53 -15.39
N GLY A 39 17.06 -13.51 -16.04
CA GLY A 39 16.40 -12.83 -17.17
C GLY A 39 15.34 -11.79 -16.80
N ALA A 40 14.90 -11.70 -15.56
CA ALA A 40 13.86 -10.74 -15.16
C ALA A 40 14.26 -9.25 -15.33
N LEU A 41 15.54 -8.97 -15.31
CA LEU A 41 16.04 -7.60 -15.53
C LEU A 41 16.18 -7.23 -17.01
N GLU A 42 16.16 -8.21 -17.91
CA GLU A 42 16.33 -7.98 -19.34
C GLU A 42 15.10 -7.33 -19.98
N SER A 43 13.91 -7.65 -19.46
CA SER A 43 12.62 -7.12 -19.91
C SER A 43 12.27 -5.75 -19.33
N MET A 44 13.06 -5.27 -18.35
CA MET A 44 12.82 -4.00 -17.69
C MET A 44 12.96 -2.83 -18.66
N ASP A 45 11.94 -1.98 -18.78
CA ASP A 45 12.01 -0.80 -19.62
C ASP A 45 13.03 0.24 -19.10
N ASP A 46 13.42 1.17 -19.96
CA ASP A 46 14.43 2.18 -19.64
C ASP A 46 14.01 3.10 -18.51
N PHE A 47 12.73 3.41 -18.37
CA PHE A 47 12.21 4.27 -17.30
C PHE A 47 12.37 3.57 -15.94
N VAL A 48 11.90 2.34 -15.83
CA VAL A 48 11.97 1.53 -14.59
C VAL A 48 13.43 1.24 -14.24
N ARG A 49 14.25 0.92 -15.23
CA ARG A 49 15.70 0.68 -15.05
C ARG A 49 16.40 1.92 -14.49
N ASN A 50 16.16 3.09 -15.07
CA ASN A 50 16.75 4.34 -14.61
C ASN A 50 16.29 4.71 -13.19
N MET A 51 15.02 4.49 -12.89
CA MET A 51 14.44 4.69 -11.56
C MET A 51 15.14 3.83 -10.52
N HIS A 52 15.29 2.52 -10.77
CA HIS A 52 15.95 1.59 -9.85
C HIS A 52 17.48 1.78 -9.78
N THR A 53 18.12 2.26 -10.85
CA THR A 53 19.53 2.68 -10.81
C THR A 53 19.70 3.88 -9.89
N THR A 54 18.85 4.90 -10.06
CA THR A 54 18.91 6.15 -9.27
C THR A 54 18.65 5.91 -7.79
N SER A 55 17.73 4.98 -7.46
CA SER A 55 17.44 4.60 -6.07
C SER A 55 18.48 3.66 -5.45
N GLY A 56 19.43 3.16 -6.22
CA GLY A 56 20.45 2.20 -5.77
C GLY A 56 19.95 0.75 -5.66
N LEU A 57 18.67 0.49 -5.94
CA LEU A 57 18.07 -0.84 -5.76
C LEU A 57 18.76 -1.91 -6.62
N LEU A 58 19.17 -1.58 -7.86
CA LEU A 58 19.79 -2.57 -8.76
C LEU A 58 21.10 -3.14 -8.20
N GLU A 59 21.85 -2.34 -7.44
CA GLU A 59 23.12 -2.76 -6.84
C GLU A 59 22.93 -3.74 -5.67
N GLU A 60 21.74 -3.73 -5.06
CA GLU A 60 21.40 -4.56 -3.90
C GLU A 60 20.82 -5.94 -4.29
N LEU A 61 20.35 -6.11 -5.55
CA LEU A 61 19.59 -7.29 -5.98
C LEU A 61 20.38 -8.61 -5.86
N ASP A 62 21.68 -8.59 -6.10
CA ASP A 62 22.52 -9.80 -6.01
C ASP A 62 22.59 -10.35 -4.58
N GLY A 63 22.51 -9.45 -3.59
CA GLY A 63 22.46 -9.78 -2.16
C GLY A 63 21.04 -10.02 -1.63
N GLY A 64 20.01 -9.89 -2.47
CA GLY A 64 18.63 -10.06 -2.09
C GLY A 64 18.28 -11.46 -1.61
N ILE A 65 17.25 -11.55 -0.77
CA ILE A 65 16.71 -12.81 -0.26
C ILE A 65 15.77 -13.47 -1.27
N THR A 66 15.38 -14.71 -1.01
CA THR A 66 14.37 -15.42 -1.82
C THR A 66 12.96 -14.90 -1.56
N LEU A 67 12.04 -15.16 -2.49
CA LEU A 67 10.61 -14.88 -2.29
C LEU A 67 10.05 -15.59 -1.04
N ALA A 68 10.47 -16.82 -0.76
CA ALA A 68 10.02 -17.57 0.40
C ALA A 68 10.48 -16.94 1.74
N GLU A 69 11.72 -16.47 1.80
CA GLU A 69 12.24 -15.75 2.97
C GLU A 69 11.55 -14.40 3.16
N ALA A 70 11.27 -13.69 2.05
CA ALA A 70 10.51 -12.45 2.08
C ALA A 70 9.07 -12.65 2.56
N GLU A 71 8.40 -13.71 2.10
CA GLU A 71 7.05 -14.10 2.54
C GLU A 71 7.02 -14.40 4.03
N GLU A 72 7.98 -15.22 4.52
CA GLU A 72 8.08 -15.55 5.93
C GLU A 72 8.29 -14.32 6.81
N ALA A 73 9.18 -13.41 6.41
CA ALA A 73 9.43 -12.17 7.14
C ALA A 73 8.19 -11.26 7.19
N CYS A 74 7.52 -11.05 6.06
CA CYS A 74 6.29 -10.26 6.00
C CYS A 74 5.17 -10.86 6.87
N LEU A 75 4.97 -12.17 6.77
CA LEU A 75 3.94 -12.89 7.52
C LEU A 75 4.22 -12.89 9.03
N ALA A 76 5.47 -13.09 9.43
CA ALA A 76 5.86 -13.06 10.84
C ALA A 76 5.58 -11.69 11.47
N TYR A 77 6.01 -10.62 10.80
CA TYR A 77 5.79 -9.26 11.27
C TYR A 77 4.30 -8.90 11.38
N VAL A 78 3.50 -9.24 10.37
CA VAL A 78 2.07 -8.95 10.43
C VAL A 78 1.38 -9.76 11.53
N LYS A 79 1.73 -11.04 11.73
CA LYS A 79 1.18 -11.87 12.82
C LYS A 79 1.52 -11.36 14.21
N GLU A 80 2.68 -10.74 14.39
CA GLU A 80 3.07 -10.13 15.67
C GLU A 80 2.11 -9.03 16.09
N HIS A 81 1.67 -8.20 15.14
CA HIS A 81 0.83 -7.03 15.41
C HIS A 81 -0.66 -7.26 15.14
N CYS A 82 -1.00 -8.21 14.28
CA CYS A 82 -2.37 -8.59 13.94
C CYS A 82 -2.47 -10.11 13.80
N PRO A 83 -2.58 -10.86 14.91
CA PRO A 83 -2.48 -12.32 14.92
C PRO A 83 -3.67 -13.04 14.28
N GLU A 84 -4.81 -12.38 14.13
CA GLU A 84 -6.01 -12.98 13.55
C GLU A 84 -6.00 -12.86 12.01
N PRO A 85 -6.10 -13.98 11.26
CA PRO A 85 -6.17 -13.93 9.80
C PRO A 85 -7.43 -13.19 9.32
N GLY A 86 -7.31 -12.53 8.17
CA GLY A 86 -8.42 -11.82 7.53
C GLY A 86 -8.79 -10.47 8.15
N LYS A 87 -8.06 -9.98 9.15
CA LYS A 87 -8.36 -8.72 9.85
C LYS A 87 -7.65 -7.52 9.26
N ALA A 88 -6.37 -7.63 8.93
CA ALA A 88 -5.58 -6.53 8.40
C ALA A 88 -5.87 -6.31 6.90
N PRO A 89 -6.46 -5.18 6.49
CA PRO A 89 -6.58 -4.84 5.08
C PRO A 89 -5.22 -4.40 4.53
N LEU A 90 -4.92 -4.74 3.29
CA LEU A 90 -3.79 -4.17 2.59
C LEU A 90 -4.09 -2.71 2.25
N ALA A 91 -3.16 -1.80 2.56
CA ALA A 91 -3.31 -0.36 2.36
C ALA A 91 -2.13 0.22 1.58
N GLY A 92 -2.38 1.26 0.78
CA GLY A 92 -1.35 1.97 0.03
C GLY A 92 -1.92 2.78 -1.12
N ASN A 93 -1.05 3.42 -1.90
CA ASN A 93 -1.43 4.11 -3.13
C ASN A 93 -1.50 3.13 -4.29
N SER A 94 -2.63 3.08 -5.02
CA SER A 94 -2.85 2.16 -6.16
C SER A 94 -2.60 0.70 -5.78
N VAL A 95 -2.92 0.35 -4.55
CA VAL A 95 -2.57 -0.90 -3.87
C VAL A 95 -3.07 -2.17 -4.57
N GLY A 96 -3.97 -2.03 -5.53
CA GLY A 96 -4.45 -3.15 -6.36
C GLY A 96 -3.33 -3.79 -7.19
N THR A 97 -2.34 -3.01 -7.62
CA THR A 97 -1.16 -3.54 -8.32
C THR A 97 -0.28 -4.35 -7.37
N ASP A 98 0.05 -3.78 -6.20
CA ASP A 98 0.83 -4.47 -5.17
C ASP A 98 0.16 -5.76 -4.74
N ARG A 99 -1.16 -5.72 -4.51
CA ARG A 99 -1.95 -6.90 -4.17
C ARG A 99 -1.80 -8.02 -5.19
N ALA A 100 -1.83 -7.69 -6.48
CA ALA A 100 -1.73 -8.68 -7.53
C ALA A 100 -0.35 -9.38 -7.59
N PHE A 101 0.74 -8.65 -7.29
CA PHE A 101 2.08 -9.23 -7.15
C PHE A 101 2.20 -10.06 -5.87
N ILE A 102 1.67 -9.57 -4.75
CA ILE A 102 1.66 -10.29 -3.48
C ILE A 102 0.87 -11.61 -3.61
N GLU A 103 -0.30 -11.62 -4.25
CA GLU A 103 -1.10 -12.84 -4.48
C GLU A 103 -0.36 -13.88 -5.32
N ARG A 104 0.48 -13.45 -6.27
CA ARG A 104 1.27 -14.35 -7.11
C ARG A 104 2.54 -14.85 -6.42
N ASP A 105 3.28 -13.95 -5.79
CA ASP A 105 4.65 -14.19 -5.35
C ASP A 105 4.78 -14.51 -3.85
N LEU A 106 3.80 -14.07 -3.03
CA LEU A 106 3.73 -14.25 -1.58
C LEU A 106 2.33 -14.75 -1.17
N PRO A 107 1.88 -15.91 -1.69
CA PRO A 107 0.49 -16.35 -1.58
C PRO A 107 0.02 -16.61 -0.14
N THR A 108 0.90 -17.15 0.73
CA THR A 108 0.56 -17.40 2.14
C THR A 108 0.36 -16.09 2.91
N PHE A 109 1.17 -15.08 2.60
CA PHE A 109 0.99 -13.74 3.14
C PHE A 109 -0.30 -13.11 2.62
N ALA A 110 -0.60 -13.23 1.32
CA ALA A 110 -1.83 -12.74 0.71
C ALA A 110 -3.10 -13.35 1.34
N GLU A 111 -3.10 -14.67 1.58
CA GLU A 111 -4.21 -15.39 2.20
C GLU A 111 -4.43 -14.99 3.66
N PHE A 112 -3.38 -14.62 4.37
CA PHE A 112 -3.48 -14.15 5.75
C PHE A 112 -4.12 -12.77 5.85
N MET A 113 -3.95 -11.91 4.85
CA MET A 113 -4.50 -10.56 4.82
C MET A 113 -6.02 -10.55 4.59
N SER A 114 -6.68 -9.45 4.94
CA SER A 114 -8.08 -9.24 4.56
C SER A 114 -8.24 -9.18 3.05
N TYR A 115 -9.38 -9.68 2.54
CA TYR A 115 -9.74 -9.48 1.13
C TYR A 115 -10.01 -8.00 0.78
N ARG A 116 -10.26 -7.17 1.78
CA ARG A 116 -10.48 -5.72 1.61
C ARG A 116 -9.17 -4.97 1.47
N THR A 117 -9.24 -3.84 0.78
CA THR A 117 -8.12 -2.91 0.62
C THR A 117 -8.50 -1.51 1.06
N ILE A 118 -7.50 -0.73 1.46
CA ILE A 118 -7.62 0.72 1.68
C ILE A 118 -6.73 1.40 0.64
N ASP A 119 -7.33 1.88 -0.45
CA ASP A 119 -6.58 2.56 -1.51
C ASP A 119 -6.59 4.06 -1.30
N VAL A 120 -5.45 4.60 -0.91
CA VAL A 120 -5.24 6.04 -0.68
C VAL A 120 -5.42 6.83 -1.97
N SER A 121 -5.10 6.24 -3.13
CA SER A 121 -5.33 6.88 -4.43
C SER A 121 -6.81 7.13 -4.72
N SER A 122 -7.72 6.33 -4.17
CA SER A 122 -9.16 6.58 -4.27
C SER A 122 -9.56 7.87 -3.55
N LEU A 123 -9.02 8.13 -2.35
CA LEU A 123 -9.25 9.38 -1.63
C LEU A 123 -8.67 10.58 -2.40
N LYS A 124 -7.49 10.42 -2.96
CA LYS A 124 -6.84 11.41 -3.82
C LYS A 124 -7.69 11.79 -5.02
N GLU A 125 -8.24 10.80 -5.71
CA GLU A 125 -9.10 11.01 -6.87
C GLU A 125 -10.44 11.68 -6.50
N LEU A 126 -11.01 11.38 -5.34
CA LEU A 126 -12.20 12.06 -4.82
C LEU A 126 -11.87 13.48 -4.38
N ALA A 127 -10.75 13.69 -3.69
CA ALA A 127 -10.29 15.02 -3.32
C ALA A 127 -10.10 15.94 -4.53
N LYS A 128 -9.50 15.42 -5.61
CA LYS A 128 -9.31 16.16 -6.87
C LYS A 128 -10.63 16.69 -7.44
N ARG A 129 -11.71 15.91 -7.32
CA ARG A 129 -13.04 16.25 -7.87
C ARG A 129 -13.87 17.13 -6.95
N TRP A 130 -13.85 16.84 -5.66
CA TRP A 130 -14.76 17.47 -4.70
C TRP A 130 -14.11 18.60 -3.91
N PHE A 131 -12.80 18.48 -3.66
CA PHE A 131 -12.02 19.39 -2.83
C PHE A 131 -10.66 19.73 -3.49
N PRO A 132 -10.63 20.38 -4.67
CA PRO A 132 -9.40 20.61 -5.43
C PRO A 132 -8.32 21.33 -4.63
N ARG A 133 -8.68 22.20 -3.68
CA ARG A 133 -7.70 22.87 -2.79
C ARG A 133 -6.98 21.86 -1.90
N VAL A 134 -7.67 20.81 -1.44
CA VAL A 134 -7.05 19.73 -0.66
C VAL A 134 -6.07 18.96 -1.56
N PHE A 135 -6.50 18.61 -2.76
CA PHE A 135 -5.64 17.88 -3.72
C PHE A 135 -4.35 18.64 -4.05
N PHE A 136 -4.41 19.93 -4.30
CA PHE A 136 -3.24 20.75 -4.65
C PHE A 136 -2.32 21.10 -3.47
N ASN A 137 -2.71 20.77 -2.25
CA ASN A 137 -1.91 20.96 -1.03
C ASN A 137 -1.56 19.64 -0.34
N THR A 138 -1.61 18.51 -1.05
CA THR A 138 -1.10 17.23 -0.53
C THR A 138 0.39 17.36 -0.19
N PRO A 139 0.87 16.67 0.86
CA PRO A 139 2.28 16.64 1.19
C PRO A 139 3.15 16.24 0.00
N GLU A 140 4.28 16.91 -0.16
CA GLU A 140 5.25 16.55 -1.19
C GLU A 140 5.85 15.17 -0.89
N LYS A 141 6.14 14.41 -1.95
CA LYS A 141 6.75 13.09 -1.86
C LYS A 141 8.22 13.16 -2.26
N HIS A 142 9.09 12.55 -1.45
CA HIS A 142 10.54 12.58 -1.64
C HIS A 142 11.17 11.17 -1.61
N GLY A 143 10.35 10.11 -1.56
CA GLY A 143 10.72 8.73 -1.23
C GLY A 143 11.72 8.03 -2.13
N GLY A 144 12.13 8.61 -3.24
CA GLY A 144 13.21 8.08 -4.08
C GLY A 144 12.92 6.71 -4.69
N HIS A 145 11.66 6.31 -4.76
CA HIS A 145 11.22 5.02 -5.31
C HIS A 145 11.78 3.78 -4.60
N ARG A 146 11.93 3.84 -3.27
CA ARG A 146 12.20 2.69 -2.40
C ARG A 146 10.91 2.32 -1.65
N ALA A 147 10.63 1.03 -1.57
CA ALA A 147 9.35 0.53 -1.07
C ALA A 147 9.00 1.06 0.32
N LEU A 148 9.93 1.02 1.28
CA LEU A 148 9.69 1.51 2.64
C LEU A 148 9.40 3.02 2.68
N ALA A 149 10.12 3.82 1.90
CA ALA A 149 9.90 5.26 1.83
C ALA A 149 8.52 5.58 1.23
N ASP A 150 8.16 4.90 0.14
CA ASP A 150 6.88 5.10 -0.56
C ASP A 150 5.67 4.74 0.32
N ILE A 151 5.76 3.67 1.13
CA ILE A 151 4.65 3.32 2.05
C ILE A 151 4.56 4.27 3.25
N ARG A 152 5.68 4.81 3.76
CA ARG A 152 5.68 5.87 4.76
C ARG A 152 4.99 7.13 4.25
N GLU A 153 5.28 7.53 3.01
CA GLU A 153 4.60 8.66 2.36
C GLU A 153 3.11 8.39 2.15
N SER A 154 2.73 7.15 1.83
CA SER A 154 1.32 6.76 1.71
C SER A 154 0.58 6.87 3.04
N ILE A 155 1.22 6.51 4.16
CA ILE A 155 0.66 6.70 5.51
C ILE A 155 0.49 8.20 5.81
N GLN A 156 1.50 9.04 5.50
CA GLN A 156 1.39 10.49 5.72
C GLN A 156 0.30 11.13 4.85
N GLU A 157 0.17 10.69 3.60
CA GLU A 157 -0.89 11.14 2.70
C GLU A 157 -2.27 10.75 3.24
N LEU A 158 -2.43 9.55 3.80
CA LEU A 158 -3.67 9.11 4.43
C LEU A 158 -3.98 9.90 5.72
N LYS A 159 -2.98 10.18 6.57
CA LYS A 159 -3.12 11.05 7.74
C LYS A 159 -3.61 12.44 7.33
N TYR A 160 -3.03 13.01 6.27
CA TYR A 160 -3.46 14.28 5.73
C TYR A 160 -4.92 14.26 5.26
N TYR A 161 -5.33 13.26 4.46
CA TYR A 161 -6.72 13.15 4.03
C TYR A 161 -7.67 12.92 5.20
N ARG A 162 -7.27 12.15 6.21
CA ARG A 162 -8.07 11.97 7.44
C ARG A 162 -8.35 13.31 8.13
N GLU A 163 -7.34 14.19 8.22
CA GLU A 163 -7.50 15.51 8.88
C GLU A 163 -8.39 16.46 8.08
N VAL A 164 -8.33 16.46 6.74
CA VAL A 164 -8.94 17.52 5.92
C VAL A 164 -10.21 17.11 5.18
N LEU A 165 -10.48 15.81 4.99
CA LEU A 165 -11.64 15.31 4.25
C LEU A 165 -12.72 14.69 5.13
N PHE A 166 -12.37 14.19 6.31
CA PHE A 166 -13.31 13.49 7.17
C PHE A 166 -13.85 14.38 8.27
N VAL A 167 -15.05 14.06 8.74
CA VAL A 167 -15.64 14.74 9.89
C VAL A 167 -14.79 14.43 11.12
N LYS A 168 -14.45 15.46 11.89
CA LYS A 168 -13.66 15.31 13.10
C LYS A 168 -14.40 14.49 14.15
N GLU A 169 -13.66 13.75 14.95
CA GLU A 169 -14.22 12.99 16.07
C GLU A 169 -14.95 13.90 17.08
N PRO A 170 -16.04 13.41 17.68
CA PRO A 170 -16.57 12.05 17.60
C PRO A 170 -17.44 11.75 16.35
N GLY A 171 -17.44 12.61 15.34
CA GLY A 171 -18.27 12.45 14.15
C GLY A 171 -19.77 12.68 14.42
N PRO A 172 -20.65 12.28 13.47
CA PRO A 172 -22.09 12.43 13.61
C PRO A 172 -22.64 11.45 14.65
N THR A 173 -23.66 11.90 15.38
CA THR A 173 -24.44 11.03 16.25
C THR A 173 -25.17 9.95 15.45
N SER A 174 -25.61 8.87 16.11
CA SER A 174 -26.39 7.81 15.46
C SER A 174 -27.68 8.33 14.83
N ASP A 175 -28.31 9.37 15.39
CA ASP A 175 -29.54 9.96 14.86
C ASP A 175 -29.26 10.81 13.63
N GLU A 176 -28.19 11.60 13.60
CA GLU A 176 -27.74 12.35 12.44
C GLU A 176 -27.33 11.41 11.29
N ALA A 177 -26.60 10.34 11.59
CA ALA A 177 -26.23 9.34 10.60
C ALA A 177 -27.46 8.63 10.00
N ARG A 178 -28.45 8.25 10.83
CA ARG A 178 -29.72 7.69 10.37
C ARG A 178 -30.53 8.67 9.52
N ALA A 179 -30.58 9.93 9.93
CA ALA A 179 -31.27 10.97 9.16
C ALA A 179 -30.63 11.21 7.80
N ALA A 180 -29.29 11.17 7.75
CA ALA A 180 -28.54 11.23 6.49
C ALA A 180 -28.82 10.01 5.59
N SER A 181 -28.78 8.79 6.14
CA SER A 181 -29.04 7.55 5.42
C SER A 181 -30.38 7.58 4.67
N LYS A 182 -31.46 8.05 5.33
CA LYS A 182 -32.79 8.14 4.73
C LYS A 182 -32.86 8.99 3.45
N LYS A 183 -31.94 9.94 3.26
CA LYS A 183 -31.88 10.78 2.05
C LYS A 183 -31.40 10.02 0.82
N PHE A 184 -30.76 8.86 1.02
CA PHE A 184 -30.12 8.06 -0.02
C PHE A 184 -30.71 6.63 -0.10
N GLU A 185 -31.86 6.41 0.53
CA GLU A 185 -32.58 5.12 0.41
C GLU A 185 -33.07 4.96 -1.04
N ILE A 186 -32.76 3.82 -1.64
CA ILE A 186 -33.26 3.44 -2.96
C ILE A 186 -34.63 2.81 -2.75
N THR A 187 -35.67 3.40 -3.33
CA THR A 187 -37.00 2.78 -3.36
C THR A 187 -36.94 1.53 -4.26
N PRO A 188 -37.24 0.33 -3.74
CA PRO A 188 -37.32 -0.84 -4.61
C PRO A 188 -38.31 -0.63 -5.74
N GLN A 189 -37.89 -0.92 -6.99
CA GLN A 189 -38.77 -0.92 -8.16
C GLN A 189 -39.67 -2.14 -8.16
#